data_e72af1be01e4328e988c7c63912a3d5c
#
_entry.id   e72af1be01e4328e988c7c63912a3d5c
#
_cell.length_a   1.000
_cell.length_b   1.000
_cell.length_c   1.000
_cell.angle_alpha   90.00
_cell.angle_beta   90.00
_cell.angle_gamma   90.00
#
_symmetry.space_group_name_H-M   'P 1'
#
loop_
_entity.id
_entity.type
_entity.pdbx_description
1 polymer ?
#
loop_
_entity_poly.entity_id
_entity_poly.type
_entity_poly.pdbx_seq_one_letter_code
_entity_poly.pdbx_strand_id
1 'polypeptide(L)'
;EIADKRKELLKIQNFICPLCKGSMKEGHKNPALDHDHKTGHIRDVLCVNCNGIEGKVFNLARRCGAGEETEWITNWLSYQWRHVHSQHGGLLHPTHKTDDEKRMARNKRARNKRIGKQNANTERKHP
;
A
#
# COMPACT_ATOMS: atom_id res chain seq x y z
N GLU A 1 -23.84 -15.93 -13.98
CA GLU A 1 -23.75 -14.57 -14.56
C GLU A 1 -22.51 -13.83 -14.03
N ILE A 2 -22.40 -13.47 -12.73
CA ILE A 2 -21.21 -12.77 -12.19
C ILE A 2 -19.93 -13.62 -12.25
N ALA A 3 -20.04 -14.91 -11.93
CA ALA A 3 -18.90 -15.83 -12.01
C ALA A 3 -18.41 -16.03 -13.45
N ASP A 4 -19.33 -16.03 -14.41
CA ASP A 4 -19.00 -16.18 -15.82
C ASP A 4 -18.35 -14.90 -16.36
N LYS A 5 -18.85 -13.73 -15.94
CA LYS A 5 -18.24 -12.45 -16.27
C LYS A 5 -16.81 -12.33 -15.73
N ARG A 6 -16.56 -12.80 -14.51
CA ARG A 6 -15.20 -12.86 -13.95
C ARG A 6 -14.27 -13.75 -14.78
N LYS A 7 -14.74 -14.94 -15.21
CA LYS A 7 -13.95 -15.85 -16.05
C LYS A 7 -13.65 -15.26 -17.42
N GLU A 8 -14.65 -14.59 -18.02
CA GLU A 8 -14.50 -13.89 -19.30
C GLU A 8 -13.41 -12.81 -19.20
N LEU A 9 -13.52 -11.92 -18.23
CA LEU A 9 -12.56 -10.82 -18.03
C LEU A 9 -11.15 -11.36 -17.73
N LEU A 10 -11.01 -12.40 -16.92
CA LEU A 10 -9.72 -13.04 -16.68
C LEU A 10 -9.05 -13.52 -17.96
N LYS A 11 -9.82 -14.09 -18.89
CA LYS A 11 -9.30 -14.51 -20.21
C LYS A 11 -8.87 -13.30 -21.04
N ILE A 12 -9.71 -12.26 -21.11
CA ILE A 12 -9.41 -11.01 -21.84
C ILE A 12 -8.13 -10.36 -21.31
N GLN A 13 -7.93 -10.38 -19.99
CA GLN A 13 -6.74 -9.85 -19.30
C GLN A 13 -5.54 -10.79 -19.36
N ASN A 14 -5.60 -11.93 -20.06
CA ASN A 14 -4.56 -12.96 -20.09
C ASN A 14 -4.12 -13.41 -18.68
N PHE A 15 -5.02 -13.40 -17.71
CA PHE A 15 -4.73 -13.69 -16.29
C PHE A 15 -3.66 -12.77 -15.69
N ILE A 16 -3.57 -11.53 -16.15
CA ILE A 16 -2.64 -10.52 -15.63
C ILE A 16 -3.43 -9.42 -14.90
N CYS A 17 -3.03 -9.13 -13.67
CA CYS A 17 -3.62 -8.03 -12.92
C CYS A 17 -3.26 -6.68 -13.59
N PRO A 18 -4.24 -5.83 -13.96
CA PRO A 18 -3.96 -4.58 -14.66
C PRO A 18 -3.16 -3.56 -13.83
N LEU A 19 -3.20 -3.65 -12.50
CA LEU A 19 -2.47 -2.74 -11.61
C LEU A 19 -1.03 -3.18 -11.38
N CYS A 20 -0.81 -4.36 -10.78
CA CYS A 20 0.54 -4.80 -10.42
C CYS A 20 1.25 -5.64 -11.49
N LYS A 21 0.58 -5.95 -12.61
CA LYS A 21 1.07 -6.81 -13.69
C LYS A 21 1.41 -8.24 -13.24
N GLY A 22 1.05 -8.63 -12.03
CA GLY A 22 1.23 -9.98 -11.51
C GLY A 22 0.27 -11.00 -12.13
N SER A 23 0.71 -12.26 -12.23
CA SER A 23 -0.12 -13.35 -12.74
C SER A 23 -1.25 -13.69 -11.76
N MET A 24 -2.44 -13.96 -12.30
CA MET A 24 -3.63 -14.43 -11.58
C MET A 24 -4.06 -15.84 -12.03
N LYS A 25 -3.14 -16.66 -12.56
CA LYS A 25 -3.39 -18.04 -12.94
C LYS A 25 -3.78 -18.90 -11.72
N GLU A 26 -4.33 -20.07 -11.98
CA GLU A 26 -4.75 -21.04 -10.96
C GLU A 26 -3.67 -21.25 -9.89
N GLY A 27 -4.08 -21.23 -8.63
CA GLY A 27 -3.18 -21.29 -7.46
C GLY A 27 -2.92 -19.95 -6.78
N HIS A 28 -3.16 -18.82 -7.43
CA HIS A 28 -3.17 -17.51 -6.75
C HIS A 28 -4.54 -17.25 -6.11
N LYS A 29 -4.51 -16.63 -4.91
CA LYS A 29 -5.71 -16.26 -4.14
C LYS A 29 -6.76 -15.61 -5.04
N ASN A 30 -8.00 -16.11 -4.95
CA ASN A 30 -9.15 -15.77 -5.78
C ASN A 30 -9.15 -14.31 -6.29
N PRO A 31 -8.99 -14.08 -7.60
CA PRO A 31 -9.07 -12.75 -8.17
C PRO A 31 -10.44 -12.13 -7.90
N ALA A 32 -10.46 -10.86 -7.53
CA ALA A 32 -11.67 -10.12 -7.21
C ALA A 32 -12.22 -9.43 -8.46
N LEU A 33 -13.51 -9.54 -8.68
CA LEU A 33 -14.20 -8.72 -9.67
C LEU A 33 -14.31 -7.30 -9.13
N ASP A 34 -13.65 -6.37 -9.78
CA ASP A 34 -13.62 -4.98 -9.40
C ASP A 34 -14.79 -4.20 -10.00
N HIS A 35 -15.29 -3.22 -9.27
CA HIS A 35 -16.41 -2.40 -9.69
C HIS A 35 -16.30 -0.98 -9.15
N ASP A 36 -16.91 -0.05 -9.84
CA ASP A 36 -17.04 1.33 -9.39
C ASP A 36 -18.02 1.41 -8.21
N HIS A 37 -17.57 1.94 -7.09
CA HIS A 37 -18.35 2.02 -5.86
C HIS A 37 -19.51 3.03 -5.90
N LYS A 38 -19.50 3.98 -6.85
CA LYS A 38 -20.58 4.97 -7.03
C LYS A 38 -21.68 4.44 -7.95
N THR A 39 -21.28 3.77 -9.03
CA THR A 39 -22.20 3.35 -10.10
C THR A 39 -22.51 1.86 -10.07
N GLY A 40 -21.69 1.04 -9.42
CA GLY A 40 -21.78 -0.40 -9.39
C GLY A 40 -21.31 -1.09 -10.68
N HIS A 41 -20.83 -0.33 -11.67
CA HIS A 41 -20.37 -0.91 -12.92
C HIS A 41 -19.10 -1.75 -12.73
N ILE A 42 -19.11 -2.96 -13.28
CA ILE A 42 -17.96 -3.83 -13.33
C ILE A 42 -16.87 -3.17 -14.19
N ARG A 43 -15.66 -3.12 -13.67
CA ARG A 43 -14.48 -2.62 -14.38
C ARG A 43 -13.63 -3.76 -14.90
N ASP A 44 -12.86 -4.38 -14.03
CA ASP A 44 -11.89 -5.43 -14.38
C ASP A 44 -11.84 -6.53 -13.33
N VAL A 45 -10.91 -7.46 -13.47
CA VAL A 45 -10.52 -8.40 -12.40
C VAL A 45 -9.16 -8.02 -11.86
N LEU A 46 -9.08 -7.81 -10.56
CA LEU A 46 -7.85 -7.49 -9.83
C LEU A 46 -7.40 -8.67 -8.96
N CYS A 47 -6.11 -8.77 -8.70
CA CYS A 47 -5.67 -9.64 -7.60
C CYS A 47 -6.18 -9.08 -6.26
N VAL A 48 -6.37 -9.94 -5.27
CA VAL A 48 -6.96 -9.57 -3.97
C VAL A 48 -6.23 -8.40 -3.30
N ASN A 49 -4.90 -8.38 -3.39
CA ASN A 49 -4.09 -7.31 -2.81
C ASN A 49 -4.37 -5.96 -3.49
N CYS A 50 -4.37 -5.94 -4.82
CA CYS A 50 -4.62 -4.70 -5.58
C CYS A 50 -6.04 -4.19 -5.38
N ASN A 51 -7.03 -5.08 -5.38
CA ASN A 51 -8.42 -4.71 -5.10
C ASN A 51 -8.57 -4.07 -3.71
N GLY A 52 -7.94 -4.64 -2.69
CA GLY A 52 -7.97 -4.08 -1.35
C GLY A 52 -7.20 -2.76 -1.20
N ILE A 53 -6.14 -2.55 -1.98
CA ILE A 53 -5.36 -1.30 -1.99
C ILE A 53 -6.12 -0.21 -2.74
N GLU A 54 -6.72 -0.54 -3.89
CA GLU A 54 -7.50 0.40 -4.70
C GLU A 54 -8.58 1.08 -3.84
N GLY A 55 -9.42 0.30 -3.17
CA GLY A 55 -10.46 0.86 -2.31
C GLY A 55 -9.92 1.70 -1.14
N LYS A 56 -8.74 1.38 -0.60
CA LYS A 56 -8.08 2.20 0.44
C LYS A 56 -7.60 3.54 -0.12
N VAL A 57 -7.02 3.55 -1.32
CA VAL A 57 -6.57 4.78 -1.99
C VAL A 57 -7.75 5.71 -2.26
N PHE A 58 -8.85 5.19 -2.79
CA PHE A 58 -10.09 5.96 -2.97
C PHE A 58 -10.62 6.53 -1.65
N ASN A 59 -10.66 5.73 -0.59
CA ASN A 59 -11.11 6.19 0.72
C ASN A 59 -10.19 7.26 1.31
N LEU A 60 -8.89 7.19 1.08
CA LEU A 60 -7.94 8.24 1.50
C LEU A 60 -8.18 9.52 0.71
N ALA A 61 -8.30 9.46 -0.63
CA ALA A 61 -8.58 10.61 -1.47
C ALA A 61 -9.85 11.34 -1.03
N ARG A 62 -10.93 10.59 -0.77
CA ARG A 62 -12.19 11.14 -0.26
C ARG A 62 -12.04 11.87 1.09
N ARG A 63 -11.19 11.38 1.98
CA ARG A 63 -10.92 12.02 3.29
C ARG A 63 -10.12 13.31 3.17
N CYS A 64 -9.36 13.49 2.10
CA CYS A 64 -8.62 14.73 1.86
C CYS A 64 -9.53 15.92 1.50
N GLY A 65 -10.84 15.70 1.33
CA GLY A 65 -11.80 16.75 1.03
C GLY A 65 -11.61 17.43 -0.33
N ALA A 66 -10.87 16.79 -1.21
CA ALA A 66 -10.52 17.33 -2.53
C ALA A 66 -11.55 16.85 -3.55
N GLY A 67 -12.63 17.56 -3.75
CA GLY A 67 -13.55 17.42 -4.88
C GLY A 67 -13.79 16.00 -5.39
N GLU A 68 -13.24 15.68 -6.55
CA GLU A 68 -13.34 14.37 -7.19
C GLU A 68 -12.13 13.49 -6.83
N GLU A 69 -12.38 12.30 -6.28
CA GLU A 69 -11.33 11.37 -5.81
C GLU A 69 -10.35 10.98 -6.94
N THR A 70 -10.88 10.76 -8.15
CA THR A 70 -10.07 10.41 -9.32
C THR A 70 -9.12 11.53 -9.71
N GLU A 71 -9.59 12.78 -9.67
CA GLU A 71 -8.77 13.95 -9.94
C GLU A 71 -7.64 14.09 -8.91
N TRP A 72 -7.96 13.94 -7.63
CA TRP A 72 -6.94 13.98 -6.57
C TRP A 72 -5.86 12.91 -6.78
N ILE A 73 -6.28 11.67 -7.07
CA ILE A 73 -5.35 10.55 -7.32
C ILE A 73 -4.46 10.84 -8.53
N THR A 74 -5.03 11.36 -9.62
CA THR A 74 -4.30 11.73 -10.83
C THR A 74 -3.28 12.83 -10.55
N ASN A 75 -3.66 13.86 -9.79
CA ASN A 75 -2.79 14.95 -9.38
C ASN A 75 -1.68 14.44 -8.47
N TRP A 76 -1.98 13.53 -7.54
CA TRP A 76 -1.00 12.91 -6.66
C TRP A 76 0.04 12.08 -7.44
N LEU A 77 -0.38 11.28 -8.41
CA LEU A 77 0.52 10.53 -9.28
C LEU A 77 1.42 11.46 -10.09
N SER A 78 0.86 12.52 -10.66
CA SER A 78 1.60 13.53 -11.41
C SER A 78 2.61 14.28 -10.53
N TYR A 79 2.24 14.56 -9.27
CA TYR A 79 3.12 15.14 -8.28
C TYR A 79 4.30 14.21 -7.97
N GLN A 80 4.03 12.92 -7.69
CA GLN A 80 5.08 11.93 -7.42
C GLN A 80 6.04 11.79 -8.61
N TRP A 81 5.51 11.69 -9.83
CA TRP A 81 6.32 11.60 -11.04
C TRP A 81 7.30 12.77 -11.18
N ARG A 82 6.82 13.99 -11.00
CA ARG A 82 7.67 15.20 -11.09
C ARG A 82 8.77 15.19 -10.04
N HIS A 83 8.47 14.75 -8.82
CA HIS A 83 9.42 14.75 -7.71
C HIS A 83 10.44 13.61 -7.74
N VAL A 84 10.12 12.48 -8.34
CA VAL A 84 11.10 11.41 -8.59
C VAL A 84 12.21 11.89 -9.54
N HIS A 85 11.87 12.79 -10.47
CA HIS A 85 12.79 13.25 -11.52
C HIS A 85 13.35 14.67 -11.29
N SER A 86 12.92 15.38 -10.27
CA SER A 86 13.42 16.72 -9.94
C SER A 86 13.92 16.79 -8.51
N GLN A 87 15.23 16.93 -8.35
CA GLN A 87 15.84 17.24 -7.05
C GLN A 87 15.93 18.76 -6.89
N HIS A 88 15.06 19.33 -6.08
CA HIS A 88 15.08 20.76 -5.77
C HIS A 88 16.28 21.09 -4.86
N GLY A 89 17.42 21.44 -5.47
CA GLY A 89 18.58 22.01 -4.79
C GLY A 89 19.33 21.12 -3.80
N GLY A 90 19.02 19.82 -3.75
CA GLY A 90 19.73 18.86 -2.88
C GLY A 90 19.50 19.05 -1.38
N LEU A 91 18.60 19.94 -0.97
CA LEU A 91 18.26 20.15 0.44
C LEU A 91 17.47 18.98 0.99
N LEU A 92 17.96 18.39 2.07
CA LEU A 92 17.25 17.34 2.79
C LEU A 92 16.35 17.94 3.87
N HIS A 93 15.16 17.37 4.03
CA HIS A 93 14.27 17.75 5.11
C HIS A 93 14.95 17.50 6.47
N PRO A 94 14.87 18.40 7.47
CA PRO A 94 15.55 18.26 8.76
C PRO A 94 15.24 16.97 9.52
N THR A 95 14.08 16.37 9.30
CA THR A 95 13.69 15.10 9.91
C THR A 95 14.12 13.87 9.10
N HIS A 96 14.77 14.09 7.93
CA HIS A 96 15.24 12.96 7.12
C HIS A 96 16.31 12.18 7.87
N LYS A 97 16.20 10.87 7.85
CA LYS A 97 17.19 9.95 8.41
C LYS A 97 17.61 8.95 7.35
N THR A 98 18.90 8.75 7.25
CA THR A 98 19.45 7.69 6.40
C THR A 98 18.99 6.31 6.88
N ASP A 99 19.11 5.30 6.04
CA ASP A 99 18.73 3.93 6.42
C ASP A 99 19.61 3.37 7.54
N ASP A 100 20.88 3.79 7.60
CA ASP A 100 21.77 3.44 8.70
C ASP A 100 21.35 4.09 10.03
N GLU A 101 20.98 5.35 10.02
CA GLU A 101 20.46 6.04 11.21
C GLU A 101 19.15 5.41 11.69
N LYS A 102 18.25 5.04 10.76
CA LYS A 102 17.01 4.31 11.08
C LYS A 102 17.33 2.93 11.69
N ARG A 103 18.32 2.22 11.11
CA ARG A 103 18.79 0.92 11.62
C ARG A 103 19.37 1.05 13.03
N MET A 104 20.28 2.01 13.24
CA MET A 104 20.87 2.27 14.56
C MET A 104 19.81 2.63 15.60
N ALA A 105 18.84 3.48 15.25
CA ALA A 105 17.75 3.84 16.14
C ALA A 105 16.87 2.63 16.52
N ARG A 106 16.56 1.75 15.55
CA ARG A 106 15.84 0.49 15.83
C ARG A 106 16.61 -0.42 16.76
N ASN A 107 17.91 -0.59 16.51
CA ASN A 107 18.78 -1.43 17.33
C ASN A 107 18.90 -0.90 18.76
N LYS A 108 19.07 0.43 18.92
CA LYS A 108 19.08 1.08 20.23
C LYS A 108 17.77 0.85 21.00
N ARG A 109 16.62 1.00 20.34
CA ARG A 109 15.31 0.74 20.97
C ARG A 109 15.16 -0.73 21.39
N ALA A 110 15.57 -1.66 20.53
CA ALA A 110 15.53 -3.09 20.85
C ALA A 110 16.42 -3.46 22.02
N ARG A 111 17.65 -2.90 22.08
CA ARG A 111 18.59 -3.07 23.22
C ARG A 111 18.00 -2.55 24.52
N ASN A 112 17.46 -1.33 24.52
CA ASN A 112 16.85 -0.73 25.71
C ASN A 112 15.66 -1.54 26.21
N LYS A 113 14.82 -2.06 25.28
CA LYS A 113 13.70 -2.94 25.65
C LYS A 113 14.16 -4.26 26.28
N ARG A 114 15.31 -4.83 25.84
CA ARG A 114 15.89 -6.04 26.45
C ARG A 114 16.42 -5.77 27.85
N ILE A 115 17.15 -4.66 28.04
CA ILE A 115 17.68 -4.24 29.34
C ILE A 115 16.53 -3.99 30.32
N GLY A 116 15.49 -3.26 29.93
CA GLY A 116 14.33 -3.00 30.78
C GLY A 116 13.61 -4.28 31.20
N LYS A 117 13.50 -5.28 30.30
CA LYS A 117 12.94 -6.59 30.67
C LYS A 117 13.83 -7.38 31.63
N GLN A 118 15.16 -7.31 31.49
CA GLN A 118 16.10 -7.98 32.39
C GLN A 118 16.03 -7.39 33.79
N ASN A 119 16.04 -6.06 33.93
CA ASN A 119 15.92 -5.37 35.21
C ASN A 119 14.61 -5.71 35.92
N ALA A 120 13.48 -5.64 35.22
CA ALA A 120 12.18 -6.01 35.78
C ALA A 120 12.09 -7.48 36.22
N ASN A 121 12.82 -8.38 35.56
CA ASN A 121 12.90 -9.81 35.98
C ASN A 121 13.81 -10.00 37.19
N THR A 122 14.85 -9.18 37.34
CA THR A 122 15.75 -9.22 38.50
C THR A 122 15.06 -8.73 39.76
N GLU A 123 14.33 -7.62 39.68
CA GLU A 123 13.54 -7.07 40.78
C GLU A 123 12.42 -8.03 41.26
N ARG A 124 11.85 -8.84 40.38
CA ARG A 124 10.84 -9.84 40.73
C ARG A 124 11.42 -11.07 41.43
N LYS A 125 12.73 -11.34 41.31
CA LYS A 125 13.39 -12.51 41.90
C LYS A 125 13.99 -12.24 43.28
N HIS A 126 14.06 -10.99 43.70
CA HIS A 126 14.54 -10.57 45.02
C HIS A 126 13.49 -9.63 45.64
N PRO A 127 12.39 -10.18 46.23
CA PRO A 127 11.42 -9.41 46.99
C PRO A 127 12.00 -8.93 48.31
#